data_f0538376fd2c9134181827a720b1a5e6
#
_entry.id   f0538376fd2c9134181827a720b1a5e6
#
_cell.length_a   1.000
_cell.length_b   1.000
_cell.length_c   1.000
_cell.angle_alpha   90.00
_cell.angle_beta   90.00
_cell.angle_gamma   90.00
#
_symmetry.space_group_name_H-M   'P 1'
#
loop_
_entity.id
_entity.type
_entity.pdbx_description
1 polymer ?
#
loop_
_entity_poly.entity_id
_entity_poly.type
_entity_poly.pdbx_seq_one_letter_code
_entity_poly.pdbx_strand_id
1 'polypeptide(L)'
;MPETGRVDKILEKEQQEVCSRCAKASWCWEQYGNLTRERCQELLQTIADGDEDEISRAKGEWNASCLNGSRFLELFWNRYQQERQTALWSGRVAESRRVVAEQLSEVAGIMDRAACDLYSLNSLPDELSEKICRQMKKNGAFVQKIWLQERPKEHLQIYMTVKAGRHCRITLRQTAELIGSLCGIPMVAVRDGAQVLSGEYQTVLFQEDVKFQVLYGVGRITKEQESISGDNYSVLCENGQFVLCLSDGMGSGIEANRESETVVELFEQFLRAGFPRIMAARMINSMLLLQPKEGMFSTFDVASINLYTGVCSFLKGGASPTFLRRDTWVEVVESTSLAAGLVSQTDFDTTTKKLYDGDYLVMMTDGVLDALPGDRTEQMKQLLLEVKNSEPREFARELLERVLRLGGCRARDDMTVLVARIWKK
;
A
#
# COMPACT_ATOMS: atom_id res chain seq x y z
N MET A 1 -17.71 -23.15 -12.67
CA MET A 1 -18.20 -24.53 -12.92
C MET A 1 -17.88 -25.38 -11.72
N PRO A 2 -18.81 -26.13 -11.13
CA PRO A 2 -18.47 -27.08 -10.09
C PRO A 2 -17.55 -28.14 -10.71
N GLU A 3 -16.39 -28.37 -10.11
CA GLU A 3 -15.45 -29.38 -10.57
C GLU A 3 -16.15 -30.74 -10.64
N THR A 4 -16.31 -31.29 -11.82
CA THR A 4 -17.02 -32.53 -12.12
C THR A 4 -16.65 -33.67 -11.17
N GLY A 5 -15.41 -33.77 -10.71
CA GLY A 5 -14.96 -34.80 -9.77
C GLY A 5 -15.49 -34.68 -8.33
N ARG A 6 -16.06 -33.53 -7.92
CA ARG A 6 -16.69 -33.38 -6.59
C ARG A 6 -18.13 -33.88 -6.60
N VAL A 7 -18.85 -33.59 -7.66
CA VAL A 7 -20.23 -34.04 -7.85
C VAL A 7 -20.26 -35.57 -7.91
N ASP A 8 -19.31 -36.18 -8.59
CA ASP A 8 -19.22 -37.64 -8.67
C ASP A 8 -19.01 -38.30 -7.32
N LYS A 9 -18.20 -37.76 -6.42
CA LYS A 9 -18.03 -38.26 -5.04
C LYS A 9 -19.29 -38.15 -4.20
N ILE A 10 -20.07 -37.08 -4.37
CA ILE A 10 -21.35 -36.90 -3.68
C ILE A 10 -22.34 -37.94 -4.21
N LEU A 11 -22.41 -38.12 -5.53
CA LEU A 11 -23.29 -39.10 -6.16
C LEU A 11 -23.00 -40.54 -5.73
N GLU A 12 -21.72 -40.91 -5.59
CA GLU A 12 -21.34 -42.24 -5.07
C GLU A 12 -21.87 -42.47 -3.65
N LYS A 13 -21.81 -41.47 -2.77
CA LYS A 13 -22.36 -41.56 -1.41
C LYS A 13 -23.89 -41.67 -1.43
N GLU A 14 -24.58 -40.88 -2.26
CA GLU A 14 -26.03 -40.93 -2.42
C GLU A 14 -26.49 -42.27 -2.99
N GLN A 15 -25.74 -42.83 -3.93
CA GLN A 15 -25.99 -44.16 -4.47
C GLN A 15 -25.97 -45.23 -3.36
N GLN A 16 -25.00 -45.13 -2.44
CA GLN A 16 -24.88 -46.06 -1.34
C GLN A 16 -25.99 -45.90 -0.27
N GLU A 17 -26.36 -44.67 0.07
CA GLU A 17 -27.27 -44.40 1.20
C GLU A 17 -28.75 -44.38 0.80
N VAL A 18 -29.07 -43.82 -0.34
CA VAL A 18 -30.47 -43.63 -0.78
C VAL A 18 -30.85 -44.65 -1.81
N CYS A 19 -29.97 -44.97 -2.76
CA CYS A 19 -30.32 -45.82 -3.90
C CYS A 19 -30.08 -47.30 -3.65
N SER A 20 -29.25 -47.71 -2.68
CA SER A 20 -28.92 -49.10 -2.40
C SER A 20 -30.16 -49.98 -2.09
N ARG A 21 -31.22 -49.38 -1.54
CA ARG A 21 -32.48 -50.06 -1.22
C ARG A 21 -33.62 -49.72 -2.19
N CYS A 22 -33.32 -49.05 -3.30
CA CYS A 22 -34.32 -48.62 -4.26
C CYS A 22 -34.56 -49.70 -5.32
N ALA A 23 -35.81 -50.00 -5.62
CA ALA A 23 -36.17 -50.99 -6.64
C ALA A 23 -35.71 -50.64 -8.06
N LYS A 24 -35.42 -49.34 -8.33
CA LYS A 24 -34.88 -48.81 -9.62
C LYS A 24 -33.34 -48.63 -9.61
N ALA A 25 -32.62 -49.03 -8.57
CA ALA A 25 -31.19 -48.76 -8.44
C ALA A 25 -30.35 -49.29 -9.63
N SER A 26 -30.56 -50.56 -9.98
CA SER A 26 -29.87 -51.18 -11.12
C SER A 26 -30.18 -50.49 -12.46
N TRP A 27 -31.45 -50.11 -12.68
CA TRP A 27 -31.85 -49.33 -13.85
C TRP A 27 -31.18 -47.97 -13.91
N CYS A 28 -31.15 -47.22 -12.82
CA CYS A 28 -30.57 -45.85 -12.77
C CYS A 28 -29.04 -45.88 -12.91
N TRP A 29 -28.33 -46.80 -12.26
CA TRP A 29 -26.89 -46.73 -12.13
C TRP A 29 -26.12 -47.72 -13.01
N GLU A 30 -26.70 -48.90 -13.30
CA GLU A 30 -26.03 -49.90 -14.16
C GLU A 30 -26.41 -49.72 -15.64
N GLN A 31 -27.69 -49.49 -15.93
CA GLN A 31 -28.14 -49.36 -17.33
C GLN A 31 -28.03 -47.95 -17.85
N TYR A 32 -28.35 -46.92 -17.02
CA TYR A 32 -28.39 -45.51 -17.44
C TYR A 32 -27.51 -44.60 -16.54
N GLY A 33 -26.37 -45.11 -16.04
CA GLY A 33 -25.51 -44.40 -15.09
C GLY A 33 -25.00 -43.09 -15.57
N ASN A 34 -24.60 -42.95 -16.84
CA ASN A 34 -24.15 -41.70 -17.42
C ASN A 34 -25.28 -40.67 -17.51
N LEU A 35 -26.43 -41.06 -18.00
CA LEU A 35 -27.62 -40.19 -18.09
C LEU A 35 -28.10 -39.73 -16.70
N THR A 36 -28.02 -40.60 -15.71
CA THR A 36 -28.36 -40.22 -14.33
C THR A 36 -27.39 -39.19 -13.76
N ARG A 37 -26.09 -39.31 -14.02
CA ARG A 37 -25.07 -38.32 -13.63
C ARG A 37 -25.29 -36.98 -14.32
N GLU A 38 -25.49 -36.97 -15.63
CA GLU A 38 -25.78 -35.76 -16.41
C GLU A 38 -27.00 -35.02 -15.84
N ARG A 39 -28.11 -35.71 -15.62
CA ARG A 39 -29.31 -35.14 -15.02
C ARG A 39 -29.09 -34.59 -13.61
N CYS A 40 -28.26 -35.25 -12.80
CA CYS A 40 -27.91 -34.73 -11.48
C CYS A 40 -27.07 -33.46 -11.59
N GLN A 41 -26.17 -33.35 -12.56
CA GLN A 41 -25.34 -32.15 -12.81
C GLN A 41 -26.20 -31.00 -13.31
N GLU A 42 -27.09 -31.26 -14.28
CA GLU A 42 -28.04 -30.24 -14.79
C GLU A 42 -28.97 -29.72 -13.67
N LEU A 43 -29.48 -30.61 -12.82
CA LEU A 43 -30.32 -30.26 -11.69
C LEU A 43 -29.57 -29.36 -10.68
N LEU A 44 -28.30 -29.69 -10.36
CA LEU A 44 -27.47 -28.84 -9.51
C LEU A 44 -27.25 -27.47 -10.10
N GLN A 45 -26.97 -27.39 -11.40
CA GLN A 45 -26.75 -26.15 -12.08
C GLN A 45 -28.01 -25.27 -12.07
N THR A 46 -29.18 -25.86 -12.34
CA THR A 46 -30.46 -25.17 -12.26
C THR A 46 -30.79 -24.69 -10.84
N ILE A 47 -30.47 -25.49 -9.81
CA ILE A 47 -30.70 -25.11 -8.40
C ILE A 47 -29.70 -23.98 -7.99
N ALA A 48 -28.48 -23.95 -8.55
CA ALA A 48 -27.48 -22.96 -8.22
C ALA A 48 -27.72 -21.59 -8.90
N ASP A 49 -28.16 -21.62 -10.15
CA ASP A 49 -28.16 -20.44 -11.04
C ASP A 49 -29.59 -20.08 -11.55
N GLY A 50 -30.59 -20.97 -11.38
CA GLY A 50 -31.95 -20.77 -11.86
C GLY A 50 -32.84 -19.91 -10.97
N ASP A 51 -33.92 -19.39 -11.55
CA ASP A 51 -34.97 -18.72 -10.78
C ASP A 51 -35.87 -19.71 -10.02
N GLU A 52 -36.76 -19.20 -9.14
CA GLU A 52 -37.64 -20.04 -8.31
C GLU A 52 -38.59 -20.97 -9.13
N ASP A 53 -39.01 -20.51 -10.31
CA ASP A 53 -39.90 -21.27 -11.16
C ASP A 53 -39.15 -22.40 -11.89
N GLU A 54 -37.94 -22.13 -12.35
CA GLU A 54 -37.06 -23.15 -12.95
C GLU A 54 -36.64 -24.23 -11.93
N ILE A 55 -36.27 -23.82 -10.73
CA ILE A 55 -35.92 -24.73 -9.64
C ILE A 55 -37.09 -25.59 -9.26
N SER A 56 -38.30 -25.02 -9.15
CA SER A 56 -39.52 -25.76 -8.81
C SER A 56 -39.85 -26.78 -9.88
N ARG A 57 -39.74 -26.43 -11.17
CA ARG A 57 -39.96 -27.34 -12.30
C ARG A 57 -38.96 -28.47 -12.32
N ALA A 58 -37.66 -28.21 -12.20
CA ALA A 58 -36.60 -29.20 -12.19
C ALA A 58 -36.74 -30.21 -11.02
N LYS A 59 -37.10 -29.73 -9.83
CA LYS A 59 -37.42 -30.60 -8.67
C LYS A 59 -38.64 -31.48 -8.92
N GLY A 60 -39.67 -30.92 -9.58
CA GLY A 60 -40.88 -31.67 -9.96
C GLY A 60 -40.58 -32.79 -10.96
N GLU A 61 -39.81 -32.52 -12.00
CA GLU A 61 -39.40 -33.53 -13.01
C GLU A 61 -38.53 -34.63 -12.39
N TRP A 62 -37.62 -34.25 -11.49
CA TRP A 62 -36.80 -35.22 -10.76
C TRP A 62 -37.65 -36.14 -9.89
N ASN A 63 -38.57 -35.56 -9.10
CA ASN A 63 -39.46 -36.33 -8.23
C ASN A 63 -40.42 -37.26 -9.01
N ALA A 64 -40.82 -36.90 -10.22
CA ALA A 64 -41.63 -37.75 -11.09
C ALA A 64 -40.86 -38.96 -11.62
N SER A 65 -39.53 -38.84 -11.78
CA SER A 65 -38.68 -39.89 -12.34
C SER A 65 -38.02 -40.79 -11.27
N CYS A 66 -37.75 -40.25 -10.08
CA CYS A 66 -37.06 -40.91 -8.98
C CYS A 66 -38.03 -41.35 -7.86
N LEU A 67 -38.03 -42.60 -7.48
CA LEU A 67 -38.90 -43.13 -6.40
C LEU A 67 -38.63 -42.49 -5.03
N ASN A 68 -37.40 -42.12 -4.78
CA ASN A 68 -36.95 -41.49 -3.53
C ASN A 68 -36.51 -40.04 -3.78
N GLY A 69 -37.12 -39.36 -4.76
CA GLY A 69 -36.66 -38.06 -5.29
C GLY A 69 -36.48 -37.00 -4.25
N SER A 70 -37.47 -36.76 -3.40
CA SER A 70 -37.41 -35.71 -2.37
C SER A 70 -36.26 -35.95 -1.36
N ARG A 71 -36.10 -37.19 -0.89
CA ARG A 71 -35.04 -37.55 0.05
C ARG A 71 -33.66 -37.48 -0.59
N PHE A 72 -33.55 -37.91 -1.86
CA PHE A 72 -32.30 -37.80 -2.62
C PHE A 72 -31.90 -36.34 -2.78
N LEU A 73 -32.81 -35.47 -3.20
CA LEU A 73 -32.54 -34.04 -3.40
C LEU A 73 -32.12 -33.34 -2.10
N GLU A 74 -32.80 -33.64 -0.98
CA GLU A 74 -32.46 -33.03 0.30
C GLU A 74 -31.04 -33.41 0.76
N LEU A 75 -30.70 -34.70 0.73
CA LEU A 75 -29.36 -35.15 1.13
C LEU A 75 -28.28 -34.70 0.18
N PHE A 76 -28.55 -34.76 -1.12
CA PHE A 76 -27.64 -34.35 -2.17
C PHE A 76 -27.32 -32.85 -2.07
N TRP A 77 -28.34 -32.00 -1.89
CA TRP A 77 -28.17 -30.55 -1.71
C TRP A 77 -27.41 -30.23 -0.42
N ASN A 78 -27.74 -30.83 0.69
CA ASN A 78 -27.06 -30.61 1.96
C ASN A 78 -25.57 -30.97 1.87
N ARG A 79 -25.23 -32.11 1.22
CA ARG A 79 -23.83 -32.50 0.99
C ARG A 79 -23.11 -31.56 0.02
N TYR A 80 -23.79 -31.19 -1.02
CA TYR A 80 -23.20 -30.20 -1.97
C TYR A 80 -22.87 -28.88 -1.29
N GLN A 81 -23.76 -28.34 -0.47
CA GLN A 81 -23.52 -27.15 0.32
C GLN A 81 -22.37 -27.36 1.31
N GLN A 82 -22.30 -28.47 1.99
CA GLN A 82 -21.24 -28.80 2.92
C GLN A 82 -19.86 -28.91 2.23
N GLU A 83 -19.80 -29.61 1.10
CA GLU A 83 -18.58 -29.75 0.30
C GLU A 83 -18.14 -28.38 -0.29
N ARG A 84 -19.10 -27.56 -0.74
CA ARG A 84 -18.84 -26.20 -1.21
C ARG A 84 -18.26 -25.33 -0.10
N GLN A 85 -18.85 -25.35 1.09
CA GLN A 85 -18.32 -24.61 2.25
C GLN A 85 -16.92 -25.11 2.63
N THR A 86 -16.71 -26.42 2.68
CA THR A 86 -15.39 -27.00 3.00
C THR A 86 -14.34 -26.59 1.98
N ALA A 87 -14.70 -26.53 0.70
CA ALA A 87 -13.81 -26.09 -0.37
C ALA A 87 -13.44 -24.61 -0.25
N LEU A 88 -14.44 -23.76 0.05
CA LEU A 88 -14.21 -22.33 0.30
C LEU A 88 -13.28 -22.11 1.51
N TRP A 89 -13.54 -22.85 2.61
CA TRP A 89 -12.69 -22.79 3.80
C TRP A 89 -11.25 -23.25 3.54
N SER A 90 -11.10 -24.39 2.84
CA SER A 90 -9.76 -24.90 2.51
C SER A 90 -8.99 -23.94 1.58
N GLY A 91 -9.68 -23.31 0.64
CA GLY A 91 -9.11 -22.25 -0.20
C GLY A 91 -8.63 -21.07 0.61
N ARG A 92 -9.47 -20.53 1.51
CA ARG A 92 -9.11 -19.42 2.40
C ARG A 92 -7.92 -19.77 3.32
N VAL A 93 -7.89 -20.97 3.89
CA VAL A 93 -6.77 -21.43 4.73
C VAL A 93 -5.49 -21.57 3.92
N ALA A 94 -5.55 -22.10 2.71
CA ALA A 94 -4.39 -22.22 1.83
C ALA A 94 -3.83 -20.83 1.44
N GLU A 95 -4.71 -19.88 1.14
CA GLU A 95 -4.34 -18.50 0.82
C GLU A 95 -3.73 -17.79 2.03
N SER A 96 -4.36 -17.91 3.20
CA SER A 96 -3.82 -17.38 4.45
C SER A 96 -2.42 -17.93 4.76
N ARG A 97 -2.20 -19.24 4.57
CA ARG A 97 -0.86 -19.84 4.74
C ARG A 97 0.16 -19.30 3.76
N ARG A 98 -0.22 -19.05 2.50
CA ARG A 98 0.67 -18.46 1.51
C ARG A 98 1.07 -17.04 1.91
N VAL A 99 0.08 -16.22 2.30
CA VAL A 99 0.32 -14.85 2.77
C VAL A 99 1.27 -14.82 3.96
N VAL A 100 1.04 -15.68 4.97
CA VAL A 100 1.92 -15.77 6.15
C VAL A 100 3.33 -16.23 5.75
N ALA A 101 3.47 -17.18 4.84
CA ALA A 101 4.77 -17.63 4.36
C ALA A 101 5.54 -16.52 3.61
N GLU A 102 4.85 -15.74 2.78
CA GLU A 102 5.42 -14.56 2.11
C GLU A 102 5.87 -13.51 3.13
N GLN A 103 5.04 -13.20 4.15
CA GLN A 103 5.37 -12.27 5.23
C GLN A 103 6.61 -12.73 6.01
N LEU A 104 6.69 -14.00 6.38
CA LEU A 104 7.86 -14.55 7.08
C LEU A 104 9.13 -14.50 6.23
N SER A 105 9.02 -14.75 4.93
CA SER A 105 10.16 -14.64 4.00
C SER A 105 10.68 -13.21 3.92
N GLU A 106 9.78 -12.23 3.92
CA GLU A 106 10.18 -10.81 3.88
C GLU A 106 10.79 -10.35 5.20
N VAL A 107 10.24 -10.78 6.34
CA VAL A 107 10.85 -10.52 7.65
C VAL A 107 12.25 -11.11 7.71
N ALA A 108 12.46 -12.34 7.21
CA ALA A 108 13.78 -12.94 7.10
C ALA A 108 14.72 -12.10 6.22
N GLY A 109 14.24 -11.59 5.09
CA GLY A 109 15.00 -10.69 4.22
C GLY A 109 15.38 -9.36 4.89
N ILE A 110 14.53 -8.82 5.76
CA ILE A 110 14.84 -7.62 6.55
C ILE A 110 15.91 -7.94 7.60
N MET A 111 15.78 -9.06 8.30
CA MET A 111 16.78 -9.50 9.28
C MET A 111 18.14 -9.75 8.64
N ASP A 112 18.16 -10.34 7.44
CA ASP A 112 19.39 -10.55 6.68
C ASP A 112 20.03 -9.22 6.28
N ARG A 113 19.24 -8.26 5.75
CA ARG A 113 19.73 -6.90 5.46
C ARG A 113 20.27 -6.20 6.71
N ALA A 114 19.54 -6.25 7.83
CA ALA A 114 19.97 -5.65 9.08
C ALA A 114 21.27 -6.29 9.59
N ALA A 115 21.42 -7.61 9.46
CA ALA A 115 22.66 -8.29 9.77
C ALA A 115 23.80 -7.85 8.85
N CYS A 116 23.59 -7.81 7.53
CA CYS A 116 24.56 -7.29 6.56
C CYS A 116 24.97 -5.85 6.89
N ASP A 117 24.04 -5.00 7.30
CA ASP A 117 24.30 -3.62 7.69
C ASP A 117 25.24 -3.51 8.91
N LEU A 118 25.06 -4.38 9.89
CA LEU A 118 25.95 -4.44 11.05
C LEU A 118 27.36 -4.89 10.66
N TYR A 119 27.48 -5.79 9.68
CA TYR A 119 28.79 -6.27 9.20
C TYR A 119 29.43 -5.33 8.15
N SER A 120 28.68 -4.39 7.58
CA SER A 120 29.18 -3.43 6.59
C SER A 120 29.86 -2.19 7.19
N LEU A 121 29.97 -2.12 8.51
CA LEU A 121 30.75 -1.07 9.17
C LEU A 121 32.24 -1.32 8.98
N ASN A 122 32.83 -0.58 8.06
CA ASN A 122 34.26 -0.61 7.77
C ASN A 122 34.98 0.53 8.50
N SER A 123 36.26 0.33 8.83
CA SER A 123 37.09 1.45 9.24
C SER A 123 37.30 2.40 8.04
N LEU A 124 37.25 3.70 8.29
CA LEU A 124 37.65 4.68 7.27
C LEU A 124 39.08 4.40 6.79
N PRO A 125 39.41 4.70 5.52
CA PRO A 125 40.81 4.66 5.08
C PRO A 125 41.70 5.48 6.04
N ASP A 126 42.85 4.94 6.41
CA ASP A 126 43.72 5.49 7.47
C ASP A 126 44.08 6.97 7.20
N GLU A 127 44.40 7.34 5.95
CA GLU A 127 44.69 8.72 5.58
C GLU A 127 43.53 9.71 5.84
N LEU A 128 42.28 9.31 5.51
CA LEU A 128 41.12 10.15 5.71
C LEU A 128 40.76 10.25 7.19
N SER A 129 40.83 9.12 7.90
CA SER A 129 40.62 9.03 9.34
C SER A 129 41.60 9.93 10.10
N GLU A 130 42.90 9.87 9.78
CA GLU A 130 43.90 10.75 10.37
C GLU A 130 43.65 12.24 10.06
N LYS A 131 43.30 12.57 8.82
CA LYS A 131 42.97 13.95 8.43
C LYS A 131 41.77 14.49 9.24
N ILE A 132 40.72 13.70 9.39
CA ILE A 132 39.54 14.06 10.19
C ILE A 132 39.95 14.25 11.65
N CYS A 133 40.64 13.28 12.27
CA CYS A 133 41.06 13.38 13.65
C CYS A 133 41.95 14.59 13.92
N ARG A 134 42.89 14.88 13.01
CA ARG A 134 43.82 16.02 13.14
C ARG A 134 43.07 17.35 13.06
N GLN A 135 42.10 17.48 12.13
CA GLN A 135 41.35 18.68 11.96
C GLN A 135 40.32 18.90 13.07
N MET A 136 39.68 17.83 13.55
CA MET A 136 38.79 17.86 14.72
C MET A 136 39.55 18.31 15.98
N LYS A 137 40.77 17.78 16.21
CA LYS A 137 41.62 18.18 17.34
C LYS A 137 41.99 19.69 17.26
N LYS A 138 42.30 20.22 16.09
CA LYS A 138 42.55 21.67 15.89
C LYS A 138 41.35 22.53 16.27
N ASN A 139 40.15 22.04 16.05
CA ASN A 139 38.90 22.73 16.40
C ASN A 139 38.44 22.43 17.84
N GLY A 140 39.22 21.71 18.63
CA GLY A 140 38.95 21.44 20.04
C GLY A 140 37.97 20.28 20.28
N ALA A 141 37.82 19.35 19.35
CA ALA A 141 37.09 18.12 19.50
C ALA A 141 38.01 16.91 19.45
N PHE A 142 37.69 15.87 20.20
CA PHE A 142 38.45 14.63 20.27
C PHE A 142 37.63 13.47 19.72
N VAL A 143 38.14 12.83 18.70
CA VAL A 143 37.55 11.66 18.06
C VAL A 143 38.14 10.40 18.64
N GLN A 144 37.32 9.45 19.03
CA GLN A 144 37.73 8.15 19.56
C GLN A 144 37.70 7.06 18.49
N LYS A 145 36.59 7.02 17.71
CA LYS A 145 36.39 6.01 16.68
C LYS A 145 35.61 6.62 15.50
N ILE A 146 35.90 6.13 14.30
CA ILE A 146 35.17 6.50 13.07
C ILE A 146 34.86 5.20 12.33
N TRP A 147 33.64 5.03 11.93
CA TRP A 147 33.19 3.94 11.08
C TRP A 147 32.49 4.48 9.86
N LEU A 148 32.76 3.86 8.74
CA LEU A 148 32.11 4.13 7.46
C LEU A 148 31.10 3.02 7.22
N GLN A 149 29.87 3.36 6.92
CA GLN A 149 28.90 2.44 6.37
C GLN A 149 28.84 2.62 4.86
N GLU A 150 29.41 1.66 4.14
CA GLU A 150 29.32 1.60 2.68
C GLU A 150 28.24 0.61 2.28
N ARG A 151 27.18 1.12 1.70
CA ARG A 151 26.17 0.32 1.04
C ARG A 151 26.26 0.52 -0.47
N PRO A 152 26.28 -0.55 -1.29
CA PRO A 152 26.24 -0.41 -2.73
C PRO A 152 24.99 0.41 -3.14
N LYS A 153 25.20 1.55 -3.81
CA LYS A 153 24.15 2.50 -4.28
C LYS A 153 23.49 3.36 -3.21
N GLU A 154 23.95 3.37 -1.97
CA GLU A 154 23.47 4.26 -0.92
C GLU A 154 24.43 5.43 -0.67
N HIS A 155 23.94 6.44 0.04
CA HIS A 155 24.69 7.65 0.35
C HIS A 155 25.66 7.43 1.51
N LEU A 156 26.76 8.17 1.50
CA LEU A 156 27.82 8.07 2.48
C LEU A 156 27.30 8.31 3.91
N GLN A 157 27.53 7.36 4.81
CA GLN A 157 27.20 7.46 6.22
C GLN A 157 28.45 7.24 7.08
N ILE A 158 28.73 8.19 7.99
CA ILE A 158 29.90 8.15 8.90
C ILE A 158 29.40 8.18 10.35
N TYR A 159 29.66 7.12 11.07
CA TYR A 159 29.48 7.08 12.52
C TYR A 159 30.77 7.54 13.20
N MET A 160 30.68 8.57 14.01
CA MET A 160 31.87 9.10 14.70
C MET A 160 31.59 9.23 16.20
N THR A 161 32.43 8.55 17.01
CA THR A 161 32.43 8.75 18.46
C THR A 161 33.34 9.91 18.80
N VAL A 162 32.76 11.02 19.27
CA VAL A 162 33.42 12.33 19.43
C VAL A 162 32.96 13.01 20.69
N LYS A 163 33.87 13.83 21.29
CA LYS A 163 33.56 14.74 22.40
C LYS A 163 34.15 16.13 22.17
N ALA A 164 33.55 17.16 22.77
CA ALA A 164 34.16 18.49 22.85
C ALA A 164 35.27 18.54 23.92
N GLY A 165 36.28 19.32 23.66
CA GLY A 165 37.31 19.67 24.64
C GLY A 165 36.78 20.63 25.70
N ARG A 166 37.50 20.73 26.82
CA ARG A 166 37.18 21.68 27.90
C ARG A 166 37.13 23.10 27.32
N HIS A 167 36.05 23.85 27.59
CA HIS A 167 35.83 25.21 27.12
C HIS A 167 35.61 25.39 25.60
N CYS A 168 35.43 24.33 24.83
CA CYS A 168 35.12 24.41 23.41
C CYS A 168 33.61 24.16 23.19
N ARG A 169 32.96 25.03 22.41
CA ARG A 169 31.59 24.83 21.93
C ARG A 169 31.62 24.58 20.43
N ILE A 170 31.45 23.35 20.03
CA ILE A 170 31.44 22.95 18.63
C ILE A 170 30.04 22.42 18.33
N THR A 171 29.41 22.96 17.28
CA THR A 171 28.10 22.50 16.83
C THR A 171 28.25 21.26 15.95
N LEU A 172 27.22 20.43 15.94
CA LEU A 172 27.14 19.29 15.01
C LEU A 172 27.20 19.75 13.54
N ARG A 173 26.63 20.92 13.25
CA ARG A 173 26.70 21.53 11.92
C ARG A 173 28.14 21.84 11.51
N GLN A 174 28.90 22.51 12.35
CA GLN A 174 30.33 22.80 12.08
C GLN A 174 31.12 21.51 11.88
N THR A 175 30.81 20.47 12.68
CA THR A 175 31.44 19.17 12.53
C THR A 175 31.10 18.52 11.18
N ALA A 176 29.85 18.56 10.78
CA ALA A 176 29.39 18.05 9.49
C ALA A 176 30.03 18.80 8.29
N GLU A 177 30.08 20.12 8.35
CA GLU A 177 30.74 20.96 7.34
C GLU A 177 32.25 20.63 7.20
N LEU A 178 32.92 20.38 8.32
CA LEU A 178 34.32 19.97 8.35
C LEU A 178 34.53 18.60 7.72
N ILE A 179 33.71 17.60 8.11
CA ILE A 179 33.76 16.26 7.53
C ILE A 179 33.47 16.33 6.03
N GLY A 180 32.41 17.07 5.65
CA GLY A 180 32.02 17.26 4.25
C GLY A 180 33.14 17.86 3.40
N SER A 181 33.88 18.88 3.91
CA SER A 181 35.01 19.47 3.22
C SER A 181 36.18 18.48 3.00
N LEU A 182 36.36 17.53 3.93
CA LEU A 182 37.40 16.52 3.83
C LEU A 182 37.00 15.35 2.92
N CYS A 183 35.72 15.01 2.90
CA CYS A 183 35.17 13.94 2.05
C CYS A 183 34.84 14.43 0.63
N GLY A 184 34.79 15.74 0.39
CA GLY A 184 34.37 16.32 -0.89
C GLY A 184 32.86 16.21 -1.18
N ILE A 185 32.06 15.89 -0.16
CA ILE A 185 30.60 15.67 -0.25
C ILE A 185 29.94 16.46 0.88
N PRO A 186 28.89 17.26 0.62
CA PRO A 186 28.16 17.93 1.68
C PRO A 186 27.60 16.95 2.70
N MET A 187 27.85 17.16 3.98
CA MET A 187 27.43 16.28 5.05
C MET A 187 26.55 17.01 6.06
N VAL A 188 25.62 16.27 6.64
CA VAL A 188 24.76 16.76 7.74
C VAL A 188 24.78 15.74 8.88
N ALA A 189 24.63 16.21 10.11
CA ALA A 189 24.43 15.33 11.25
C ALA A 189 22.95 14.91 11.32
N VAL A 190 22.71 13.61 11.48
CA VAL A 190 21.38 13.08 11.79
C VAL A 190 21.06 13.44 13.24
N ARG A 191 19.99 14.21 13.45
CA ARG A 191 19.68 14.79 14.75
C ARG A 191 18.95 13.83 15.66
N ASP A 192 19.58 13.48 16.76
CA ASP A 192 18.90 13.06 17.99
C ASP A 192 19.19 14.13 19.07
N GLY A 193 18.41 15.20 19.08
CA GLY A 193 18.30 16.17 20.18
C GLY A 193 19.41 17.20 20.36
N ALA A 194 20.68 16.88 20.46
CA ALA A 194 21.75 17.81 20.79
C ALA A 194 22.26 18.58 19.55
N GLN A 195 22.31 19.90 19.62
CA GLN A 195 22.90 20.74 18.55
C GLN A 195 24.42 20.96 18.73
N VAL A 196 24.97 20.62 19.89
CA VAL A 196 26.36 20.89 20.29
C VAL A 196 26.98 19.61 20.80
N LEU A 197 28.26 19.38 20.49
CA LEU A 197 29.01 18.28 21.03
C LEU A 197 29.16 18.41 22.56
N SER A 198 28.88 17.31 23.29
CA SER A 198 29.05 17.25 24.74
C SER A 198 30.51 17.09 25.15
N GLY A 199 30.82 17.33 26.42
CA GLY A 199 32.14 17.04 27.01
C GLY A 199 32.41 15.56 27.21
N GLU A 200 31.43 14.69 27.01
CA GLU A 200 31.54 13.24 27.06
C GLU A 200 31.50 12.64 25.66
N TYR A 201 32.10 11.44 25.50
CA TYR A 201 32.08 10.75 24.22
C TYR A 201 30.65 10.34 23.84
N GLN A 202 30.20 10.78 22.68
CA GLN A 202 28.93 10.44 22.07
C GLN A 202 29.14 10.00 20.63
N THR A 203 28.35 9.03 20.18
CA THR A 203 28.38 8.60 18.78
C THR A 203 27.36 9.41 18.01
N VAL A 204 27.81 10.06 16.94
CA VAL A 204 26.98 10.88 16.05
C VAL A 204 27.06 10.28 14.65
N LEU A 205 25.90 10.18 14.00
CA LEU A 205 25.79 9.80 12.60
C LEU A 205 25.84 11.06 11.72
N PHE A 206 26.77 11.09 10.78
CA PHE A 206 26.85 12.06 9.71
C PHE A 206 26.51 11.38 8.38
N GLN A 207 25.62 11.99 7.60
CA GLN A 207 25.22 11.45 6.30
C GLN A 207 25.35 12.53 5.21
N GLU A 208 25.43 12.12 3.95
CA GLU A 208 25.38 13.03 2.81
C GLU A 208 24.15 13.93 2.91
N ASP A 209 24.31 15.23 2.64
CA ASP A 209 23.18 16.17 2.64
C ASP A 209 22.31 15.97 1.41
N VAL A 210 21.00 16.06 1.60
CA VAL A 210 20.04 15.97 0.52
C VAL A 210 20.11 17.19 -0.40
N LYS A 211 19.89 16.98 -1.70
CA LYS A 211 19.91 18.04 -2.73
C LYS A 211 18.59 18.78 -2.88
N PHE A 212 17.50 18.12 -2.48
CA PHE A 212 16.15 18.65 -2.59
C PHE A 212 15.51 18.79 -1.22
N GLN A 213 14.62 19.76 -1.11
CA GLN A 213 13.73 19.94 0.04
C GLN A 213 12.29 19.87 -0.44
N VAL A 214 11.39 19.44 0.44
CA VAL A 214 9.95 19.33 0.16
C VAL A 214 9.19 20.01 1.29
N LEU A 215 8.27 20.88 0.92
CA LEU A 215 7.23 21.38 1.81
C LEU A 215 5.89 20.82 1.34
N TYR A 216 5.03 20.44 2.26
CA TYR A 216 3.71 19.92 1.91
C TYR A 216 2.59 20.66 2.61
N GLY A 217 1.41 20.53 2.04
CA GLY A 217 0.17 21.06 2.60
C GLY A 217 -1.01 20.19 2.23
N VAL A 218 -2.02 20.20 3.07
CA VAL A 218 -3.23 19.40 2.91
C VAL A 218 -4.44 20.32 2.95
N GLY A 219 -5.34 20.15 2.00
CA GLY A 219 -6.70 20.66 2.04
C GLY A 219 -7.67 19.49 2.17
N ARG A 220 -8.71 19.64 3.00
CA ARG A 220 -9.69 18.59 3.23
C ARG A 220 -11.08 19.18 3.43
N ILE A 221 -12.08 18.55 2.83
CA ILE A 221 -13.49 18.88 2.99
C ILE A 221 -14.24 17.57 3.15
N THR A 222 -14.98 17.43 4.24
CA THR A 222 -15.79 16.25 4.51
C THR A 222 -17.11 16.35 3.75
N LYS A 223 -17.62 15.23 3.29
CA LYS A 223 -18.94 15.07 2.65
C LYS A 223 -20.05 15.72 3.47
N GLU A 224 -20.99 16.39 2.79
CA GLU A 224 -22.17 16.94 3.47
C GLU A 224 -22.90 15.87 4.28
N GLN A 225 -23.30 16.21 5.51
CA GLN A 225 -23.98 15.36 6.48
C GLN A 225 -23.08 14.34 7.21
N GLU A 226 -21.80 14.24 6.88
CA GLU A 226 -20.83 13.42 7.63
C GLU A 226 -19.98 14.30 8.57
N SER A 227 -19.62 13.75 9.72
CA SER A 227 -18.76 14.42 10.69
C SER A 227 -17.28 14.07 10.55
N ILE A 228 -16.99 12.97 9.88
CA ILE A 228 -15.65 12.41 9.72
C ILE A 228 -15.49 12.01 8.26
N SER A 229 -14.36 12.37 7.66
CA SER A 229 -14.01 12.00 6.28
C SER A 229 -13.49 10.58 6.21
N GLY A 230 -13.86 9.85 5.16
CA GLY A 230 -13.34 8.52 4.82
C GLY A 230 -11.90 8.53 4.32
N ASP A 231 -11.38 9.71 3.91
CA ASP A 231 -10.00 9.85 3.44
C ASP A 231 -8.99 9.90 4.59
N ASN A 232 -7.83 9.29 4.41
CA ASN A 232 -6.69 9.43 5.33
C ASN A 232 -5.36 9.57 4.56
N TYR A 233 -4.38 10.20 5.19
CA TYR A 233 -3.07 10.40 4.59
C TYR A 233 -1.96 10.31 5.64
N SER A 234 -0.73 10.01 5.19
CA SER A 234 0.48 10.16 5.98
C SER A 234 1.62 10.79 5.20
N VAL A 235 2.55 11.38 5.94
CA VAL A 235 3.77 11.98 5.39
C VAL A 235 4.95 11.52 6.22
N LEU A 236 5.91 10.86 5.58
CA LEU A 236 7.11 10.35 6.22
C LEU A 236 8.35 10.94 5.53
N CYS A 237 9.32 11.36 6.33
CA CYS A 237 10.61 11.84 5.83
C CYS A 237 11.74 11.14 6.58
N GLU A 238 12.29 10.10 5.99
CA GLU A 238 13.36 9.29 6.57
C GLU A 238 14.39 8.87 5.53
N ASN A 239 15.65 8.78 5.91
CA ASN A 239 16.75 8.29 5.08
C ASN A 239 16.84 8.95 3.68
N GLY A 240 16.56 10.27 3.60
CA GLY A 240 16.56 10.98 2.31
C GLY A 240 15.41 10.63 1.37
N GLN A 241 14.39 9.94 1.86
CA GLN A 241 13.12 9.69 1.17
C GLN A 241 12.02 10.52 1.80
N PHE A 242 11.25 11.20 0.96
CA PHE A 242 10.02 11.89 1.37
C PHE A 242 8.83 11.15 0.77
N VAL A 243 8.02 10.54 1.63
CA VAL A 243 6.92 9.67 1.22
C VAL A 243 5.60 10.29 1.60
N LEU A 244 4.70 10.38 0.63
CA LEU A 244 3.31 10.76 0.76
C LEU A 244 2.45 9.53 0.53
N CYS A 245 1.50 9.27 1.40
CA CYS A 245 0.49 8.24 1.24
C CYS A 245 -0.90 8.85 1.40
N LEU A 246 -1.79 8.57 0.47
CA LEU A 246 -3.20 8.96 0.48
C LEU A 246 -4.05 7.70 0.27
N SER A 247 -5.07 7.52 1.07
CA SER A 247 -5.99 6.40 0.99
C SER A 247 -7.41 6.89 1.23
N ASP A 248 -8.33 6.41 0.42
CA ASP A 248 -9.76 6.65 0.52
C ASP A 248 -10.44 5.31 0.83
N GLY A 249 -11.18 5.26 1.93
CA GLY A 249 -11.93 4.10 2.37
C GLY A 249 -13.26 3.98 1.65
N MET A 250 -13.76 2.77 1.48
CA MET A 250 -15.03 2.54 0.80
C MET A 250 -16.22 3.15 1.53
N GLY A 251 -16.99 3.98 0.83
CA GLY A 251 -18.20 4.58 1.36
C GLY A 251 -17.96 5.94 2.00
N SER A 252 -18.53 6.21 3.17
CA SER A 252 -18.36 7.49 3.88
C SER A 252 -18.48 7.31 5.41
N GLY A 253 -18.01 8.30 6.16
CA GLY A 253 -18.14 8.35 7.61
C GLY A 253 -17.16 7.45 8.36
N ILE A 254 -17.56 6.99 9.55
CA ILE A 254 -16.64 6.35 10.52
C ILE A 254 -16.06 5.03 10.01
N GLU A 255 -16.80 4.22 9.27
CA GLU A 255 -16.32 2.92 8.79
C GLU A 255 -15.26 3.12 7.69
N ALA A 256 -15.53 3.95 6.69
CA ALA A 256 -14.57 4.32 5.65
C ALA A 256 -13.30 4.97 6.25
N ASN A 257 -13.47 5.84 7.25
CA ASN A 257 -12.34 6.45 7.96
C ASN A 257 -11.43 5.40 8.62
N ARG A 258 -11.99 4.42 9.33
CA ARG A 258 -11.20 3.35 9.98
C ARG A 258 -10.44 2.49 8.99
N GLU A 259 -11.04 2.22 7.83
CA GLU A 259 -10.39 1.42 6.78
C GLU A 259 -9.17 2.14 6.20
N SER A 260 -9.35 3.36 5.74
CA SER A 260 -8.27 4.17 5.18
C SER A 260 -7.20 4.53 6.21
N GLU A 261 -7.59 4.81 7.48
CA GLU A 261 -6.66 5.03 8.58
C GLU A 261 -5.78 3.80 8.84
N THR A 262 -6.39 2.61 8.90
CA THR A 262 -5.66 1.34 9.06
C THR A 262 -4.64 1.13 7.93
N VAL A 263 -5.04 1.39 6.68
CA VAL A 263 -4.15 1.26 5.51
C VAL A 263 -2.96 2.20 5.63
N VAL A 264 -3.20 3.46 5.96
CA VAL A 264 -2.16 4.50 6.05
C VAL A 264 -1.22 4.23 7.22
N GLU A 265 -1.74 3.89 8.41
CA GLU A 265 -0.94 3.57 9.59
C GLU A 265 -0.06 2.34 9.40
N LEU A 266 -0.62 1.25 8.86
CA LEU A 266 0.13 0.03 8.58
C LEU A 266 1.23 0.28 7.55
N PHE A 267 0.93 1.05 6.49
CA PHE A 267 1.93 1.39 5.50
C PHE A 267 3.11 2.14 6.13
N GLU A 268 2.82 3.14 6.95
CA GLU A 268 3.85 3.90 7.67
C GLU A 268 4.67 2.99 8.60
N GLN A 269 4.03 2.11 9.36
CA GLN A 269 4.70 1.16 10.24
C GLN A 269 5.62 0.19 9.47
N PHE A 270 5.16 -0.34 8.34
CA PHE A 270 5.97 -1.20 7.48
C PHE A 270 7.19 -0.47 6.92
N LEU A 271 7.02 0.78 6.46
CA LEU A 271 8.16 1.57 5.97
C LEU A 271 9.19 1.84 7.07
N ARG A 272 8.74 2.23 8.27
CA ARG A 272 9.63 2.44 9.44
C ARG A 272 10.34 1.15 9.86
N ALA A 273 9.69 0.01 9.70
CA ALA A 273 10.29 -1.30 9.94
C ALA A 273 11.27 -1.74 8.82
N GLY A 274 11.44 -0.94 7.75
CA GLY A 274 12.36 -1.21 6.65
C GLY A 274 11.81 -2.08 5.53
N PHE A 275 10.48 -2.31 5.48
CA PHE A 275 9.87 -3.05 4.38
C PHE A 275 9.91 -2.24 3.06
N PRO A 276 10.22 -2.89 1.93
CA PRO A 276 10.06 -2.27 0.62
C PRO A 276 8.60 -1.87 0.38
N ARG A 277 8.37 -0.70 -0.24
CA ARG A 277 7.03 -0.13 -0.47
C ARG A 277 6.04 -1.07 -1.15
N ILE A 278 6.48 -1.75 -2.22
CA ILE A 278 5.66 -2.74 -2.95
C ILE A 278 5.23 -3.88 -2.02
N MET A 279 6.14 -4.31 -1.14
CA MET A 279 5.86 -5.38 -0.20
C MET A 279 4.87 -4.93 0.87
N ALA A 280 5.08 -3.74 1.45
CA ALA A 280 4.13 -3.14 2.38
C ALA A 280 2.71 -3.07 1.77
N ALA A 281 2.59 -2.61 0.52
CA ALA A 281 1.31 -2.56 -0.19
C ALA A 281 0.68 -3.96 -0.39
N ARG A 282 1.47 -4.98 -0.77
CA ARG A 282 0.98 -6.36 -0.90
C ARG A 282 0.52 -6.94 0.44
N MET A 283 1.23 -6.67 1.52
CA MET A 283 0.83 -7.11 2.87
C MET A 283 -0.49 -6.47 3.28
N ILE A 284 -0.68 -5.18 3.04
CA ILE A 284 -1.93 -4.47 3.30
C ILE A 284 -3.07 -5.05 2.46
N ASN A 285 -2.85 -5.26 1.16
CA ASN A 285 -3.84 -5.90 0.29
C ASN A 285 -4.29 -7.26 0.85
N SER A 286 -3.33 -8.09 1.26
CA SER A 286 -3.61 -9.40 1.84
C SER A 286 -4.37 -9.30 3.17
N MET A 287 -4.09 -8.30 4.00
CA MET A 287 -4.80 -8.09 5.26
C MET A 287 -6.26 -7.66 5.03
N LEU A 288 -6.51 -6.78 4.07
CA LEU A 288 -7.87 -6.34 3.70
C LEU A 288 -8.71 -7.51 3.20
N LEU A 289 -8.13 -8.39 2.36
CA LEU A 289 -8.79 -9.59 1.86
C LEU A 289 -9.16 -10.61 2.94
N LEU A 290 -8.40 -10.68 4.03
CA LEU A 290 -8.62 -11.62 5.11
C LEU A 290 -9.66 -11.15 6.15
N GLN A 291 -10.13 -9.92 6.03
CA GLN A 291 -11.14 -9.39 6.95
C GLN A 291 -12.50 -10.08 6.75
N PRO A 292 -13.25 -10.34 7.84
CA PRO A 292 -14.51 -11.10 7.75
C PRO A 292 -15.67 -10.39 7.07
N LYS A 293 -15.61 -9.06 6.94
CA LYS A 293 -16.61 -8.27 6.22
C LYS A 293 -16.31 -8.33 4.72
N GLU A 294 -17.25 -8.84 3.92
CA GLU A 294 -17.15 -8.81 2.46
C GLU A 294 -17.20 -7.35 1.98
N GLY A 295 -16.26 -6.97 1.10
CA GLY A 295 -16.26 -5.67 0.43
C GLY A 295 -15.43 -4.57 1.09
N MET A 296 -14.54 -4.88 2.03
CA MET A 296 -13.57 -3.89 2.53
C MET A 296 -12.43 -3.71 1.51
N PHE A 297 -12.42 -2.58 0.85
CA PHE A 297 -11.33 -2.18 -0.03
C PHE A 297 -11.06 -0.68 0.10
N SER A 298 -9.83 -0.29 -0.12
CA SER A 298 -9.42 1.10 -0.02
C SER A 298 -8.50 1.45 -1.17
N THR A 299 -8.54 2.70 -1.60
CA THR A 299 -7.57 3.19 -2.57
C THR A 299 -6.19 3.29 -1.92
N PHE A 300 -5.16 3.18 -2.73
CA PHE A 300 -3.79 3.24 -2.25
C PHE A 300 -2.95 4.07 -3.21
N ASP A 301 -2.62 5.28 -2.82
CA ASP A 301 -1.82 6.23 -3.60
C ASP A 301 -0.57 6.64 -2.83
N VAL A 302 0.59 6.29 -3.34
CA VAL A 302 1.87 6.59 -2.71
C VAL A 302 2.81 7.29 -3.69
N ALA A 303 3.35 8.41 -3.27
CA ALA A 303 4.44 9.08 -3.95
C ALA A 303 5.67 9.13 -3.04
N SER A 304 6.80 8.63 -3.52
CA SER A 304 8.06 8.63 -2.78
C SER A 304 9.14 9.36 -3.55
N ILE A 305 9.62 10.45 -2.99
CA ILE A 305 10.61 11.36 -3.57
C ILE A 305 11.97 11.06 -2.96
N ASN A 306 12.93 10.67 -3.77
CA ASN A 306 14.33 10.58 -3.36
C ASN A 306 14.93 11.98 -3.34
N LEU A 307 15.24 12.50 -2.16
CA LEU A 307 15.72 13.86 -1.94
C LEU A 307 17.17 14.10 -2.43
N TYR A 308 17.92 13.05 -2.69
CA TYR A 308 19.26 13.18 -3.29
C TYR A 308 19.19 13.33 -4.80
N THR A 309 18.26 12.63 -5.44
CA THR A 309 18.18 12.58 -6.89
C THR A 309 17.00 13.37 -7.47
N GLY A 310 15.96 13.66 -6.68
CA GLY A 310 14.72 14.25 -7.15
C GLY A 310 13.86 13.28 -8.00
N VAL A 311 14.14 11.98 -7.97
CA VAL A 311 13.31 10.98 -8.61
C VAL A 311 12.13 10.67 -7.71
N CYS A 312 10.92 10.80 -8.21
CA CYS A 312 9.68 10.40 -7.56
C CYS A 312 9.21 9.07 -8.15
N SER A 313 8.95 8.11 -7.30
CA SER A 313 8.30 6.84 -7.68
C SER A 313 6.90 6.78 -7.11
N PHE A 314 5.95 6.44 -7.96
CA PHE A 314 4.53 6.30 -7.64
C PHE A 314 4.19 4.82 -7.49
N LEU A 315 3.31 4.53 -6.55
CA LEU A 315 2.72 3.22 -6.34
C LEU A 315 1.22 3.44 -6.12
N LYS A 316 0.41 2.97 -7.05
CA LYS A 316 -1.03 3.26 -7.08
C LYS A 316 -1.83 1.96 -7.12
N GLY A 317 -2.96 1.96 -6.39
CA GLY A 317 -3.95 0.89 -6.37
C GLY A 317 -5.35 1.48 -6.28
N GLY A 318 -6.11 1.51 -7.39
CA GLY A 318 -7.44 2.10 -7.47
C GLY A 318 -7.51 3.60 -7.22
N ALA A 319 -6.38 4.28 -7.24
CA ALA A 319 -6.29 5.68 -6.84
C ALA A 319 -6.49 6.65 -8.02
N SER A 320 -7.02 7.82 -7.71
CA SER A 320 -7.22 8.93 -8.63
C SER A 320 -5.91 9.39 -9.29
N PRO A 321 -5.94 10.04 -10.44
CA PRO A 321 -4.77 10.61 -11.08
C PRO A 321 -3.99 11.54 -10.16
N THR A 322 -2.66 11.46 -10.22
CA THR A 322 -1.75 12.38 -9.56
C THR A 322 -1.20 13.37 -10.57
N PHE A 323 -1.13 14.63 -10.22
CA PHE A 323 -0.72 15.70 -11.11
C PHE A 323 0.65 16.24 -10.72
N LEU A 324 1.51 16.42 -11.72
CA LEU A 324 2.78 17.10 -11.59
C LEU A 324 2.66 18.45 -12.29
N ARG A 325 2.45 19.52 -11.53
CA ARG A 325 2.45 20.88 -12.06
C ARG A 325 3.89 21.38 -12.18
N ARG A 326 4.24 21.69 -13.38
CA ARG A 326 5.47 22.41 -13.75
C ARG A 326 5.11 23.84 -14.15
N ASP A 327 6.08 24.68 -14.36
CA ASP A 327 5.88 26.11 -14.55
C ASP A 327 4.70 26.45 -15.49
N THR A 328 4.66 25.86 -16.68
CA THR A 328 3.68 26.18 -17.73
C THR A 328 2.78 25.02 -18.15
N TRP A 329 2.95 23.84 -17.58
CA TRP A 329 2.21 22.64 -17.96
C TRP A 329 2.03 21.65 -16.81
N VAL A 330 1.07 20.75 -16.96
CA VAL A 330 0.75 19.73 -15.96
C VAL A 330 0.86 18.35 -16.60
N GLU A 331 1.69 17.51 -15.99
CA GLU A 331 1.81 16.09 -16.33
C GLU A 331 0.87 15.27 -15.44
N VAL A 332 0.27 14.21 -15.98
CA VAL A 332 -0.62 13.33 -15.24
C VAL A 332 0.01 11.95 -15.07
N VAL A 333 -0.12 11.40 -13.88
CA VAL A 333 0.26 10.02 -13.56
C VAL A 333 -1.01 9.27 -13.22
N GLU A 334 -1.45 8.44 -14.15
CA GLU A 334 -2.64 7.62 -14.03
C GLU A 334 -2.28 6.18 -13.64
N SER A 335 -3.27 5.44 -13.16
CA SER A 335 -3.18 4.02 -12.83
C SER A 335 -4.44 3.31 -13.31
N THR A 336 -4.27 2.08 -13.77
CA THR A 336 -5.35 1.17 -14.13
C THR A 336 -5.50 0.02 -13.12
N SER A 337 -4.67 -0.01 -12.09
CA SER A 337 -4.70 -1.05 -11.06
C SER A 337 -5.93 -0.92 -10.15
N LEU A 338 -6.39 -2.06 -9.64
CA LEU A 338 -7.53 -2.12 -8.74
C LEU A 338 -7.16 -1.67 -7.31
N ALA A 339 -8.16 -1.23 -6.55
CA ALA A 339 -7.99 -0.89 -5.14
C ALA A 339 -7.52 -2.10 -4.30
N ALA A 340 -6.82 -1.81 -3.21
CA ALA A 340 -6.37 -2.84 -2.29
C ALA A 340 -7.56 -3.52 -1.60
N GLY A 341 -7.52 -4.85 -1.49
CA GLY A 341 -8.58 -5.65 -0.91
C GLY A 341 -9.59 -6.22 -1.92
N LEU A 342 -9.54 -5.82 -3.21
CA LEU A 342 -10.47 -6.34 -4.23
C LEU A 342 -10.08 -7.71 -4.78
N VAL A 343 -8.78 -7.93 -5.03
CA VAL A 343 -8.28 -9.17 -5.61
C VAL A 343 -7.03 -9.66 -4.89
N SER A 344 -6.83 -10.99 -4.87
CA SER A 344 -5.70 -11.62 -4.15
C SER A 344 -4.33 -11.32 -4.76
N GLN A 345 -4.27 -11.09 -6.07
CA GLN A 345 -3.06 -10.68 -6.77
C GLN A 345 -3.28 -9.29 -7.38
N THR A 346 -3.02 -8.27 -6.59
CA THR A 346 -3.02 -6.89 -7.08
C THR A 346 -1.62 -6.54 -7.57
N ASP A 347 -1.49 -6.35 -8.88
CA ASP A 347 -0.32 -5.69 -9.43
C ASP A 347 -0.52 -4.18 -9.31
N PHE A 348 0.18 -3.59 -8.34
CA PHE A 348 0.19 -2.13 -8.18
C PHE A 348 0.98 -1.49 -9.32
N ASP A 349 0.41 -0.49 -9.95
CA ASP A 349 1.11 0.28 -10.97
C ASP A 349 2.27 1.06 -10.35
N THR A 350 3.45 0.87 -10.93
CA THR A 350 4.65 1.59 -10.51
C THR A 350 5.20 2.44 -11.64
N THR A 351 5.29 3.73 -11.40
CA THR A 351 5.82 4.70 -12.38
C THR A 351 6.87 5.57 -11.71
N THR A 352 7.85 6.03 -12.45
CA THR A 352 8.86 6.97 -11.95
C THR A 352 8.91 8.22 -12.79
N LYS A 353 9.03 9.38 -12.13
CA LYS A 353 9.18 10.69 -12.77
C LYS A 353 10.33 11.47 -12.12
N LYS A 354 11.04 12.22 -12.92
CA LYS A 354 12.05 13.17 -12.43
C LYS A 354 11.37 14.48 -12.06
N LEU A 355 11.59 14.91 -10.83
CA LEU A 355 11.13 16.22 -10.33
C LEU A 355 12.27 17.23 -10.40
N TYR A 356 11.91 18.47 -10.65
CA TYR A 356 12.81 19.60 -10.79
C TYR A 356 12.51 20.69 -9.76
N ASP A 357 13.38 21.68 -9.70
CA ASP A 357 13.21 22.83 -8.83
C ASP A 357 11.92 23.59 -9.16
N GLY A 358 11.10 23.83 -8.15
CA GLY A 358 9.82 24.53 -8.29
C GLY A 358 8.62 23.66 -8.67
N ASP A 359 8.80 22.35 -8.95
CA ASP A 359 7.70 21.46 -9.27
C ASP A 359 6.73 21.27 -8.08
N TYR A 360 5.45 21.08 -8.41
CA TYR A 360 4.41 20.68 -7.46
C TYR A 360 3.89 19.30 -7.80
N LEU A 361 3.85 18.46 -6.80
CA LEU A 361 3.15 17.17 -6.83
C LEU A 361 1.79 17.35 -6.15
N VAL A 362 0.70 16.98 -6.83
CA VAL A 362 -0.66 17.12 -6.31
C VAL A 362 -1.35 15.76 -6.41
N MET A 363 -1.61 15.17 -5.26
CA MET A 363 -2.39 13.94 -5.08
C MET A 363 -3.77 14.31 -4.57
N MET A 364 -4.80 13.55 -4.94
CA MET A 364 -6.17 13.84 -4.52
C MET A 364 -7.04 12.58 -4.52
N THR A 365 -8.10 12.59 -3.72
CA THR A 365 -9.14 11.57 -3.74
C THR A 365 -10.12 11.82 -4.89
N ASP A 366 -10.90 10.82 -5.26
CA ASP A 366 -11.84 10.87 -6.40
C ASP A 366 -12.94 11.91 -6.22
N GLY A 367 -13.41 12.15 -4.98
CA GLY A 367 -14.38 13.19 -4.70
C GLY A 367 -13.98 14.59 -5.19
N VAL A 368 -12.67 14.87 -5.29
CA VAL A 368 -12.16 16.13 -5.85
C VAL A 368 -12.39 16.20 -7.36
N LEU A 369 -12.08 15.12 -8.09
CA LEU A 369 -12.29 15.06 -9.55
C LEU A 369 -13.76 14.91 -9.91
N ASP A 370 -14.52 14.15 -9.14
CA ASP A 370 -15.94 13.89 -9.36
C ASP A 370 -16.82 15.13 -9.18
N ALA A 371 -16.33 16.11 -8.44
CA ALA A 371 -16.97 17.41 -8.33
C ALA A 371 -16.86 18.28 -9.61
N LEU A 372 -15.94 17.95 -10.53
CA LEU A 372 -15.72 18.71 -11.74
C LEU A 372 -16.66 18.26 -12.87
N PRO A 373 -17.27 19.20 -13.63
CA PRO A 373 -18.08 18.87 -14.80
C PRO A 373 -17.21 18.52 -16.03
N GLY A 374 -17.75 17.79 -16.99
CA GLY A 374 -17.10 17.53 -18.28
C GLY A 374 -15.84 16.65 -18.22
N ASP A 375 -14.78 17.04 -18.94
CA ASP A 375 -13.48 16.35 -18.87
C ASP A 375 -12.74 16.78 -17.59
N ARG A 376 -12.86 15.96 -16.58
CA ARG A 376 -12.36 16.22 -15.21
C ARG A 376 -10.85 16.40 -15.16
N THR A 377 -10.13 15.58 -15.92
CA THR A 377 -8.67 15.61 -15.95
C THR A 377 -8.16 16.89 -16.59
N GLU A 378 -8.75 17.30 -17.72
CA GLU A 378 -8.34 18.51 -18.42
C GLU A 378 -8.72 19.78 -17.64
N GLN A 379 -9.91 19.79 -17.02
CA GLN A 379 -10.29 20.89 -16.13
C GLN A 379 -9.37 21.02 -14.92
N MET A 380 -8.99 19.89 -14.31
CA MET A 380 -8.05 19.90 -13.18
C MET A 380 -6.69 20.49 -13.61
N LYS A 381 -6.17 20.12 -14.79
CA LYS A 381 -4.94 20.72 -15.31
C LYS A 381 -5.02 22.25 -15.43
N GLN A 382 -6.14 22.76 -15.95
CA GLN A 382 -6.37 24.20 -16.07
C GLN A 382 -6.40 24.87 -14.69
N LEU A 383 -7.19 24.33 -13.75
CA LEU A 383 -7.24 24.84 -12.38
C LEU A 383 -5.88 24.87 -11.70
N LEU A 384 -5.09 23.82 -11.87
CA LEU A 384 -3.74 23.74 -11.29
C LEU A 384 -2.81 24.84 -11.83
N LEU A 385 -2.93 25.22 -13.09
CA LEU A 385 -2.15 26.33 -13.69
C LEU A 385 -2.64 27.70 -13.22
N GLU A 386 -3.89 27.84 -12.87
CA GLU A 386 -4.49 29.09 -12.41
C GLU A 386 -4.22 29.42 -10.94
N VAL A 387 -3.94 28.41 -10.09
CA VAL A 387 -3.62 28.64 -8.67
C VAL A 387 -2.32 29.42 -8.55
N LYS A 388 -2.38 30.58 -7.87
CA LYS A 388 -1.25 31.50 -7.75
C LYS A 388 -0.45 31.34 -6.45
N ASN A 389 -1.07 30.78 -5.42
CA ASN A 389 -0.42 30.56 -4.15
C ASN A 389 0.77 29.59 -4.29
N SER A 390 1.90 29.97 -3.77
CA SER A 390 3.12 29.16 -3.82
C SER A 390 3.36 28.32 -2.57
N GLU A 391 2.62 28.58 -1.49
CA GLU A 391 2.68 27.83 -0.25
C GLU A 391 1.73 26.62 -0.37
N PRO A 392 2.18 25.37 -0.17
CA PRO A 392 1.41 24.17 -0.47
C PRO A 392 0.05 24.06 0.26
N ARG A 393 -0.03 24.56 1.50
CA ARG A 393 -1.28 24.52 2.27
C ARG A 393 -2.32 25.47 1.68
N GLU A 394 -1.91 26.68 1.36
CA GLU A 394 -2.78 27.69 0.74
C GLU A 394 -3.14 27.28 -0.69
N PHE A 395 -2.21 26.64 -1.39
CA PHE A 395 -2.47 26.06 -2.70
C PHE A 395 -3.58 25.01 -2.65
N ALA A 396 -3.48 24.03 -1.72
CA ALA A 396 -4.48 22.98 -1.56
C ALA A 396 -5.86 23.58 -1.22
N ARG A 397 -5.89 24.60 -0.34
CA ARG A 397 -7.13 25.27 0.04
C ARG A 397 -7.75 26.01 -1.15
N GLU A 398 -6.98 26.82 -1.86
CA GLU A 398 -7.45 27.58 -3.03
C GLU A 398 -7.98 26.65 -4.12
N LEU A 399 -7.28 25.50 -4.35
CA LEU A 399 -7.70 24.52 -5.32
C LEU A 399 -9.08 23.94 -4.95
N LEU A 400 -9.26 23.50 -3.71
CA LEU A 400 -10.53 22.94 -3.24
C LEU A 400 -11.68 23.96 -3.30
N GLU A 401 -11.45 25.21 -2.94
CA GLU A 401 -12.44 26.28 -3.06
C GLU A 401 -12.88 26.48 -4.52
N ARG A 402 -11.96 26.40 -5.46
CA ARG A 402 -12.27 26.54 -6.91
C ARG A 402 -13.06 25.32 -7.41
N VAL A 403 -12.65 24.11 -7.03
CA VAL A 403 -13.36 22.87 -7.37
C VAL A 403 -14.78 22.90 -6.84
N LEU A 404 -14.99 23.27 -5.57
CA LEU A 404 -16.32 23.38 -4.99
C LEU A 404 -17.21 24.39 -5.73
N ARG A 405 -16.67 25.55 -6.12
CA ARG A 405 -17.45 26.55 -6.88
C ARG A 405 -17.93 26.00 -8.21
N LEU A 406 -17.10 25.22 -8.90
CA LEU A 406 -17.46 24.59 -10.18
C LEU A 406 -18.44 23.42 -9.98
N GLY A 407 -18.31 22.67 -8.89
CA GLY A 407 -19.17 21.55 -8.52
C GLY A 407 -20.53 21.92 -7.90
N GLY A 408 -20.87 23.21 -7.85
CA GLY A 408 -22.16 23.69 -7.30
C GLY A 408 -22.17 23.92 -5.80
N CYS A 409 -21.02 24.16 -5.21
CA CYS A 409 -20.79 24.51 -3.79
C CYS A 409 -21.25 23.43 -2.79
N ARG A 410 -21.25 22.15 -3.19
CA ARG A 410 -21.62 21.03 -2.33
C ARG A 410 -20.56 19.94 -2.41
N ALA A 411 -20.10 19.47 -1.25
CA ALA A 411 -19.24 18.29 -1.15
C ALA A 411 -20.11 17.02 -1.17
N ARG A 412 -20.23 16.42 -2.36
CA ARG A 412 -21.01 15.18 -2.54
C ARG A 412 -20.28 13.94 -2.04
N ASP A 413 -18.97 14.06 -1.92
CA ASP A 413 -18.08 13.04 -1.36
C ASP A 413 -16.95 13.70 -0.56
N ASP A 414 -16.19 12.89 0.17
CA ASP A 414 -14.99 13.36 0.86
C ASP A 414 -13.97 13.86 -0.16
N MET A 415 -13.33 14.98 0.13
CA MET A 415 -12.42 15.65 -0.79
C MET A 415 -11.11 15.95 -0.07
N THR A 416 -10.05 15.28 -0.45
CA THR A 416 -8.71 15.51 0.09
C THR A 416 -7.72 15.82 -1.02
N VAL A 417 -6.96 16.90 -0.86
CA VAL A 417 -5.86 17.29 -1.74
C VAL A 417 -4.58 17.40 -0.92
N LEU A 418 -3.58 16.67 -1.35
CA LEU A 418 -2.23 16.65 -0.76
C LEU A 418 -1.26 17.24 -1.78
N VAL A 419 -0.67 18.38 -1.43
CA VAL A 419 0.26 19.14 -2.29
C VAL A 419 1.66 19.10 -1.72
N ALA A 420 2.64 18.74 -2.52
CA ALA A 420 4.05 18.85 -2.16
C ALA A 420 4.79 19.72 -3.18
N ARG A 421 5.47 20.74 -2.70
CA ARG A 421 6.36 21.59 -3.48
C ARG A 421 7.80 21.19 -3.25
N ILE A 422 8.55 21.06 -4.32
CA ILE A 422 9.94 20.62 -4.32
C ILE A 422 10.82 21.77 -4.79
N TRP A 423 11.97 21.94 -4.13
CA TRP A 423 13.00 22.86 -4.57
C TRP A 423 14.39 22.31 -4.27
N LYS A 424 15.33 22.74 -5.05
CA LYS A 424 16.73 22.43 -4.87
C LYS A 424 17.35 23.32 -3.79
N LYS A 425 18.18 22.73 -2.90
CA LYS A 425 18.97 23.48 -1.92
C LYS A 425 19.97 24.39 -2.57
#